data_e7a9e18f3d85820bd192595ca5e7dc36
#
_entry.id   e7a9e18f3d85820bd192595ca5e7dc36
#
_cell.length_a   1.000
_cell.length_b   1.000
_cell.length_c   1.000
_cell.angle_alpha   90.00
_cell.angle_beta   90.00
_cell.angle_gamma   90.00
#
_symmetry.space_group_name_H-M   'P 1'
#
loop_
_entity.id
_entity.type
_entity.pdbx_description
1 polymer ?
#
loop_
_entity_poly.entity_id
_entity_poly.type
_entity_poly.pdbx_seq_one_letter_code
_entity_poly.pdbx_strand_id
1 'polypeptide(L)'
;RNIQKAQDAQKKLRSLNQGRVDIVSLDLNSLVSTQKTADEIADRYGVLDVLINNAGIFSKAKQRTKDGFEQQFGVNYLGHFLLTQKLLPVLRQAPQARIVHLASIAHWTGSIKPHTFHAKGFYNPVFYYGQSKLANLLFSNALAEQMAGSSITNNALHPGGVASDIYRDLPKPVYGVMKLGLVPTSVPAKLICQMAIGDEWANRNAEYVSAHMPNWKSPHAKNQQLARELYAQSMTLVEKFL
;
A
#
# COMPACT_ATOMS: atom_id res chain seq x y z
N ARG A 1 -6.73 -12.84 -4.63
CA ARG A 1 -6.23 -14.15 -5.08
C ARG A 1 -7.06 -15.33 -4.55
N ASN A 2 -7.39 -15.37 -3.28
CA ASN A 2 -8.13 -16.46 -2.66
C ASN A 2 -9.59 -16.05 -2.56
N ILE A 3 -10.41 -16.55 -3.50
CA ILE A 3 -11.84 -16.21 -3.58
C ILE A 3 -12.63 -16.72 -2.36
N GLN A 4 -12.28 -17.90 -1.84
CA GLN A 4 -12.96 -18.48 -0.67
C GLN A 4 -12.78 -17.59 0.56
N LYS A 5 -11.52 -17.17 0.85
CA LYS A 5 -11.25 -16.23 1.95
C LYS A 5 -11.98 -14.89 1.77
N ALA A 6 -12.12 -14.40 0.53
CA ALA A 6 -12.85 -13.17 0.24
C ALA A 6 -14.35 -13.33 0.50
N GLN A 7 -14.95 -14.47 0.10
CA GLN A 7 -16.34 -14.79 0.35
C GLN A 7 -16.64 -14.94 1.85
N ASP A 8 -15.75 -15.60 2.61
CA ASP A 8 -15.89 -15.74 4.05
C ASP A 8 -15.83 -14.38 4.75
N ALA A 9 -14.90 -13.50 4.32
CA ALA A 9 -14.83 -12.13 4.81
C ALA A 9 -16.08 -11.32 4.44
N GLN A 10 -16.59 -11.47 3.22
CA GLN A 10 -17.82 -10.82 2.77
C GLN A 10 -19.02 -11.21 3.62
N LYS A 11 -19.21 -12.53 3.88
CA LYS A 11 -20.29 -13.02 4.74
C LYS A 11 -20.21 -12.41 6.14
N LYS A 12 -19.00 -12.38 6.73
CA LYS A 12 -18.78 -11.78 8.05
C LYS A 12 -19.07 -10.28 8.05
N LEU A 13 -18.64 -9.53 7.05
CA LEU A 13 -18.90 -8.10 6.97
C LEU A 13 -20.40 -7.81 6.79
N ARG A 14 -21.09 -8.56 5.93
CA ARG A 14 -22.55 -8.43 5.72
C ARG A 14 -23.36 -8.74 6.99
N SER A 15 -22.90 -9.65 7.85
CA SER A 15 -23.58 -9.93 9.13
C SER A 15 -23.40 -8.84 10.18
N LEU A 16 -22.37 -8.00 10.03
CA LEU A 16 -22.08 -6.89 10.95
C LEU A 16 -22.65 -5.55 10.48
N ASN A 17 -22.93 -5.43 9.20
CA ASN A 17 -23.33 -4.17 8.57
C ASN A 17 -24.37 -4.42 7.47
N GLN A 18 -25.33 -3.52 7.33
CA GLN A 18 -26.34 -3.55 6.28
C GLN A 18 -25.83 -2.98 4.92
N GLY A 19 -24.61 -2.46 4.89
CA GLY A 19 -24.00 -1.92 3.68
C GLY A 19 -23.71 -2.99 2.63
N ARG A 20 -23.64 -2.57 1.37
CA ARG A 20 -23.22 -3.41 0.25
C ARG A 20 -21.74 -3.75 0.37
N VAL A 21 -21.40 -5.02 0.23
CA VAL A 21 -20.01 -5.52 0.20
C VAL A 21 -19.83 -6.34 -1.07
N ASP A 22 -19.02 -5.83 -1.99
CA ASP A 22 -18.67 -6.50 -3.24
C ASP A 22 -17.25 -7.07 -3.20
N ILE A 23 -17.02 -8.11 -3.99
CA ILE A 23 -15.71 -8.71 -4.18
C ILE A 23 -15.24 -8.40 -5.60
N VAL A 24 -14.05 -7.84 -5.71
CA VAL A 24 -13.34 -7.63 -6.98
C VAL A 24 -12.02 -8.40 -6.95
N SER A 25 -11.72 -9.09 -8.04
CA SER A 25 -10.50 -9.91 -8.13
C SER A 25 -9.29 -9.04 -8.41
N LEU A 26 -8.26 -9.10 -7.54
CA LEU A 26 -7.01 -8.34 -7.70
C LEU A 26 -5.81 -9.25 -7.41
N ASP A 27 -4.86 -9.30 -8.37
CA ASP A 27 -3.54 -9.87 -8.16
C ASP A 27 -2.44 -8.83 -8.42
N LEU A 28 -1.97 -8.18 -7.36
CA LEU A 28 -0.88 -7.19 -7.42
C LEU A 28 0.46 -7.76 -7.92
N ASN A 29 0.57 -9.08 -8.06
CA ASN A 29 1.70 -9.74 -8.71
C ASN A 29 1.63 -9.68 -10.26
N SER A 30 0.64 -8.96 -10.80
CA SER A 30 0.42 -8.76 -12.24
C SER A 30 -0.16 -7.38 -12.49
N LEU A 31 0.57 -6.55 -13.25
CA LEU A 31 0.10 -5.23 -13.63
C LEU A 31 -1.12 -5.30 -14.56
N VAL A 32 -1.20 -6.32 -15.42
CA VAL A 32 -2.42 -6.60 -16.24
C VAL A 32 -3.63 -6.86 -15.35
N SER A 33 -3.47 -7.65 -14.27
CA SER A 33 -4.58 -7.88 -13.33
C SER A 33 -4.95 -6.59 -12.60
N THR A 34 -3.97 -5.78 -12.22
CA THR A 34 -4.19 -4.51 -11.55
C THR A 34 -4.94 -3.52 -12.44
N GLN A 35 -4.55 -3.42 -13.71
CA GLN A 35 -5.23 -2.61 -14.72
C GLN A 35 -6.71 -3.02 -14.84
N LYS A 36 -6.95 -4.31 -15.14
CA LYS A 36 -8.33 -4.84 -15.29
C LYS A 36 -9.20 -4.58 -14.06
N THR A 37 -8.62 -4.73 -12.87
CA THR A 37 -9.33 -4.48 -11.60
C THR A 37 -9.69 -3.00 -11.46
N ALA A 38 -8.78 -2.10 -11.80
CA ALA A 38 -9.04 -0.66 -11.73
C ALA A 38 -10.13 -0.25 -12.73
N ASP A 39 -10.08 -0.79 -13.96
CA ASP A 39 -11.10 -0.54 -14.99
C ASP A 39 -12.48 -1.04 -14.52
N GLU A 40 -12.56 -2.28 -14.00
CA GLU A 40 -13.79 -2.85 -13.43
C GLU A 40 -14.37 -1.97 -12.32
N ILE A 41 -13.53 -1.43 -11.42
CA ILE A 41 -13.98 -0.57 -10.32
C ILE A 41 -14.51 0.76 -10.89
N ALA A 42 -13.77 1.37 -11.81
CA ALA A 42 -14.18 2.64 -12.42
C ALA A 42 -15.52 2.52 -13.15
N ASP A 43 -15.68 1.46 -13.95
CA ASP A 43 -16.91 1.21 -14.72
C ASP A 43 -18.12 0.92 -13.81
N ARG A 44 -17.91 0.19 -12.71
CA ARG A 44 -19.02 -0.23 -11.82
C ARG A 44 -19.52 0.86 -10.89
N TYR A 45 -18.62 1.76 -10.45
CA TYR A 45 -18.97 2.66 -9.34
C TYR A 45 -18.94 4.14 -9.71
N GLY A 46 -18.14 4.54 -10.70
CA GLY A 46 -18.07 5.93 -11.19
C GLY A 46 -17.48 6.94 -10.21
N VAL A 47 -17.65 6.74 -8.91
CA VAL A 47 -17.12 7.58 -7.81
C VAL A 47 -16.45 6.69 -6.77
N LEU A 48 -15.32 7.13 -6.26
CA LEU A 48 -14.58 6.46 -5.17
C LEU A 48 -14.17 7.48 -4.10
N ASP A 49 -14.69 7.34 -2.90
CA ASP A 49 -14.40 8.25 -1.78
C ASP A 49 -13.12 7.87 -1.05
N VAL A 50 -12.82 6.56 -0.96
CA VAL A 50 -11.66 6.06 -0.18
C VAL A 50 -10.96 4.93 -0.92
N LEU A 51 -9.63 5.04 -1.03
CA LEU A 51 -8.74 3.98 -1.49
C LEU A 51 -7.75 3.60 -0.39
N ILE A 52 -7.76 2.34 0.05
CA ILE A 52 -6.82 1.83 1.05
C ILE A 52 -5.86 0.83 0.41
N ASN A 53 -4.64 1.26 0.15
CA ASN A 53 -3.54 0.44 -0.37
C ASN A 53 -2.91 -0.38 0.77
N ASN A 54 -3.65 -1.42 1.21
CA ASN A 54 -3.32 -2.20 2.40
C ASN A 54 -2.51 -3.46 2.10
N ALA A 55 -2.70 -4.10 0.96
CA ALA A 55 -2.08 -5.38 0.65
C ALA A 55 -0.54 -5.31 0.69
N GLY A 56 0.09 -6.38 1.14
CA GLY A 56 1.53 -6.46 1.17
C GLY A 56 2.04 -7.85 1.49
N ILE A 57 3.28 -8.09 1.10
CA ILE A 57 4.00 -9.34 1.34
C ILE A 57 5.38 -9.04 1.91
N PHE A 58 5.92 -10.02 2.65
CA PHE A 58 7.33 -10.17 2.92
C PHE A 58 7.80 -11.48 2.30
N SER A 59 8.79 -11.46 1.42
CA SER A 59 9.34 -12.64 0.76
C SER A 59 10.78 -12.86 1.15
N LYS A 60 11.08 -14.03 1.76
CA LYS A 60 12.45 -14.44 2.08
C LYS A 60 13.23 -14.88 0.84
N ALA A 61 12.54 -15.40 -0.14
CA ALA A 61 13.12 -15.87 -1.39
C ALA A 61 13.15 -14.75 -2.44
N LYS A 62 14.19 -14.75 -3.26
CA LYS A 62 14.29 -13.91 -4.44
C LYS A 62 13.27 -14.36 -5.48
N GLN A 63 12.21 -13.59 -5.64
CA GLN A 63 11.13 -13.87 -6.59
C GLN A 63 10.83 -12.63 -7.43
N ARG A 64 10.12 -12.83 -8.55
CA ARG A 64 9.66 -11.77 -9.42
C ARG A 64 8.15 -11.83 -9.63
N THR A 65 7.58 -10.66 -9.91
CA THR A 65 6.20 -10.57 -10.41
C THR A 65 6.08 -11.17 -11.81
N LYS A 66 4.87 -11.35 -12.29
CA LYS A 66 4.59 -11.76 -13.68
C LYS A 66 5.17 -10.78 -14.72
N ASP A 67 5.36 -9.53 -14.31
CA ASP A 67 5.90 -8.45 -15.14
C ASP A 67 7.43 -8.30 -15.00
N GLY A 68 8.10 -9.19 -14.22
CA GLY A 68 9.55 -9.26 -14.09
C GLY A 68 10.15 -8.35 -13.02
N PHE A 69 9.35 -7.66 -12.20
CA PHE A 69 9.82 -6.84 -11.08
C PHE A 69 10.15 -7.70 -9.86
N GLU A 70 11.05 -7.21 -9.01
CA GLU A 70 11.25 -7.80 -7.68
C GLU A 70 9.91 -7.86 -6.94
N GLN A 71 9.62 -9.00 -6.33
CA GLN A 71 8.26 -9.30 -5.89
C GLN A 71 7.74 -8.35 -4.81
N GLN A 72 8.58 -7.95 -3.85
CA GLN A 72 8.15 -7.02 -2.80
C GLN A 72 7.96 -5.61 -3.35
N PHE A 73 8.86 -5.15 -4.22
CA PHE A 73 8.71 -3.87 -4.91
C PHE A 73 7.46 -3.86 -5.80
N GLY A 74 7.27 -4.92 -6.59
CA GLY A 74 6.14 -5.04 -7.52
C GLY A 74 4.79 -5.10 -6.81
N VAL A 75 4.65 -5.96 -5.79
CA VAL A 75 3.38 -6.17 -5.08
C VAL A 75 3.07 -5.05 -4.07
N ASN A 76 4.07 -4.69 -3.23
CA ASN A 76 3.82 -3.74 -2.14
C ASN A 76 3.73 -2.29 -2.62
N TYR A 77 4.37 -1.98 -3.75
CA TYR A 77 4.47 -0.61 -4.25
C TYR A 77 3.92 -0.45 -5.67
N LEU A 78 4.55 -1.05 -6.69
CA LEU A 78 4.26 -0.72 -8.10
C LEU A 78 2.82 -1.08 -8.51
N GLY A 79 2.30 -2.21 -8.01
CA GLY A 79 0.90 -2.59 -8.20
C GLY A 79 -0.08 -1.59 -7.58
N HIS A 80 0.19 -1.11 -6.36
CA HIS A 80 -0.61 -0.06 -5.73
C HIS A 80 -0.45 1.29 -6.44
N PHE A 81 0.75 1.60 -6.94
CA PHE A 81 1.00 2.79 -7.74
C PHE A 81 0.08 2.79 -8.97
N LEU A 82 0.11 1.72 -9.79
CA LEU A 82 -0.75 1.59 -10.96
C LEU A 82 -2.23 1.66 -10.60
N LEU A 83 -2.66 0.90 -9.58
CA LEU A 83 -4.06 0.90 -9.11
C LEU A 83 -4.52 2.33 -8.76
N THR A 84 -3.69 3.06 -8.02
CA THR A 84 -3.99 4.44 -7.63
C THR A 84 -4.08 5.35 -8.86
N GLN A 85 -3.10 5.31 -9.79
CA GLN A 85 -3.10 6.13 -10.99
C GLN A 85 -4.35 5.92 -11.84
N LYS A 86 -4.74 4.66 -12.04
CA LYS A 86 -5.93 4.28 -12.80
C LYS A 86 -7.24 4.72 -12.12
N LEU A 87 -7.27 4.78 -10.79
CA LEU A 87 -8.46 5.17 -10.02
C LEU A 87 -8.52 6.68 -9.72
N LEU A 88 -7.48 7.47 -10.03
CA LEU A 88 -7.52 8.93 -9.84
C LEU A 88 -8.72 9.60 -10.52
N PRO A 89 -9.16 9.24 -11.75
CA PRO A 89 -10.32 9.85 -12.38
C PRO A 89 -11.61 9.70 -11.53
N VAL A 90 -11.88 8.52 -10.98
CA VAL A 90 -13.09 8.28 -10.15
C VAL A 90 -12.92 8.80 -8.72
N LEU A 91 -11.70 8.90 -8.19
CA LEU A 91 -11.42 9.58 -6.93
C LEU A 91 -11.69 11.09 -7.03
N ARG A 92 -11.39 11.71 -8.18
CA ARG A 92 -11.68 13.14 -8.43
C ARG A 92 -13.17 13.47 -8.51
N GLN A 93 -14.03 12.48 -8.72
CA GLN A 93 -15.48 12.69 -8.73
C GLN A 93 -16.07 12.83 -7.31
N ALA A 94 -15.35 12.34 -6.30
CA ALA A 94 -15.80 12.48 -4.91
C ALA A 94 -15.60 13.93 -4.43
N PRO A 95 -16.54 14.47 -3.63
CA PRO A 95 -16.40 15.79 -3.02
C PRO A 95 -15.14 15.91 -2.16
N GLN A 96 -14.76 14.81 -1.53
CA GLN A 96 -13.52 14.65 -0.75
C GLN A 96 -13.06 13.21 -0.81
N ALA A 97 -11.99 12.94 -1.56
CA ALA A 97 -11.43 11.61 -1.61
C ALA A 97 -10.20 11.45 -0.71
N ARG A 98 -10.01 10.24 -0.20
CA ARG A 98 -8.88 9.91 0.68
C ARG A 98 -8.16 8.65 0.23
N ILE A 99 -6.84 8.72 0.22
CA ILE A 99 -5.98 7.57 -0.08
C ILE A 99 -5.11 7.26 1.13
N VAL A 100 -5.12 6.00 1.55
CA VAL A 100 -4.33 5.53 2.70
C VAL A 100 -3.32 4.48 2.23
N HIS A 101 -2.02 4.76 2.45
CA HIS A 101 -0.94 3.86 2.06
C HIS A 101 -0.36 3.14 3.28
N LEU A 102 -0.27 1.80 3.22
CA LEU A 102 0.40 1.03 4.27
C LEU A 102 1.92 0.98 4.03
N ALA A 103 2.62 1.85 4.74
CA ALA A 103 4.07 1.86 4.86
C ALA A 103 4.56 0.93 6.01
N SER A 104 5.75 1.15 6.53
CA SER A 104 6.31 0.44 7.68
C SER A 104 7.52 1.18 8.23
N ILE A 105 7.84 0.98 9.52
CA ILE A 105 9.12 1.39 10.09
C ILE A 105 10.31 0.77 9.32
N ALA A 106 10.11 -0.35 8.65
CA ALA A 106 11.12 -0.97 7.79
C ALA A 106 11.62 -0.06 6.66
N HIS A 107 10.96 1.08 6.35
CA HIS A 107 11.46 2.07 5.39
C HIS A 107 12.86 2.61 5.76
N TRP A 108 13.28 2.49 7.02
CA TRP A 108 14.62 2.84 7.48
C TRP A 108 15.71 1.90 6.95
N THR A 109 15.37 0.65 6.60
CA THR A 109 16.31 -0.35 6.08
C THR A 109 16.45 -0.33 4.57
N GLY A 110 15.66 0.50 3.88
CA GLY A 110 15.60 0.59 2.42
C GLY A 110 16.25 1.85 1.85
N SER A 111 16.65 1.76 0.60
CA SER A 111 16.98 2.91 -0.25
C SER A 111 16.47 2.63 -1.67
N ILE A 112 16.14 3.67 -2.42
CA ILE A 112 15.67 3.51 -3.81
C ILE A 112 16.88 3.29 -4.71
N LYS A 113 16.94 2.10 -5.32
CA LYS A 113 18.01 1.68 -6.24
C LYS A 113 17.39 1.08 -7.50
N PRO A 114 17.25 1.84 -8.61
CA PRO A 114 16.54 1.41 -9.81
C PRO A 114 17.02 0.07 -10.38
N HIS A 115 18.34 -0.23 -10.32
CA HIS A 115 18.89 -1.49 -10.78
C HIS A 115 18.35 -2.72 -10.01
N THR A 116 17.81 -2.53 -8.79
CA THR A 116 17.24 -3.61 -7.97
C THR A 116 15.76 -3.89 -8.27
N PHE A 117 15.07 -3.00 -8.99
CA PHE A 117 13.64 -3.16 -9.28
C PHE A 117 13.30 -4.46 -10.01
N HIS A 118 14.26 -5.05 -10.72
CA HIS A 118 14.13 -6.33 -11.41
C HIS A 118 14.85 -7.50 -10.70
N ALA A 119 15.11 -7.37 -9.41
CA ALA A 119 15.79 -8.40 -8.60
C ALA A 119 17.14 -8.84 -9.21
N LYS A 120 17.93 -7.91 -9.73
CA LYS A 120 19.31 -8.19 -10.20
C LYS A 120 20.29 -8.20 -9.02
N GLY A 121 21.28 -9.09 -9.08
CA GLY A 121 22.35 -9.16 -8.06
C GLY A 121 21.95 -9.92 -6.78
N PHE A 122 22.66 -9.62 -5.68
CA PHE A 122 22.45 -10.21 -4.36
C PHE A 122 21.07 -9.82 -3.79
N TYR A 123 20.39 -10.76 -3.14
CA TYR A 123 19.07 -10.55 -2.56
C TYR A 123 19.13 -10.50 -1.03
N ASN A 124 18.76 -9.37 -0.46
CA ASN A 124 18.55 -9.20 0.97
C ASN A 124 17.04 -8.91 1.20
N PRO A 125 16.25 -9.83 1.75
CA PRO A 125 14.81 -9.66 1.88
C PRO A 125 14.41 -8.45 2.73
N VAL A 126 15.18 -8.11 3.76
CA VAL A 126 14.91 -6.96 4.63
C VAL A 126 15.14 -5.66 3.88
N PHE A 127 16.21 -5.56 3.10
CA PHE A 127 16.48 -4.40 2.26
C PHE A 127 15.34 -4.18 1.23
N TYR A 128 14.95 -5.24 0.49
CA TYR A 128 13.92 -5.15 -0.53
C TYR A 128 12.54 -4.82 0.05
N TYR A 129 12.21 -5.38 1.21
CA TYR A 129 11.01 -5.00 1.95
C TYR A 129 11.07 -3.53 2.36
N GLY A 130 12.18 -3.11 2.96
CA GLY A 130 12.41 -1.71 3.35
C GLY A 130 12.32 -0.76 2.16
N GLN A 131 12.90 -1.12 1.01
CA GLN A 131 12.79 -0.37 -0.24
C GLN A 131 11.33 -0.21 -0.68
N SER A 132 10.54 -1.29 -0.66
CA SER A 132 9.12 -1.23 -1.03
C SER A 132 8.30 -0.33 -0.08
N LYS A 133 8.63 -0.33 1.22
CA LYS A 133 7.96 0.49 2.22
C LYS A 133 8.42 1.95 2.20
N LEU A 134 9.67 2.21 1.85
CA LEU A 134 10.17 3.55 1.55
C LEU A 134 9.47 4.11 0.30
N ALA A 135 9.34 3.28 -0.74
CA ALA A 135 8.65 3.67 -1.98
C ALA A 135 7.19 4.09 -1.72
N ASN A 136 6.47 3.43 -0.81
CA ASN A 136 5.12 3.84 -0.42
C ASN A 136 5.07 5.22 0.23
N LEU A 137 6.06 5.58 1.06
CA LEU A 137 6.15 6.92 1.66
C LEU A 137 6.49 7.99 0.62
N LEU A 138 7.45 7.71 -0.25
CA LEU A 138 7.84 8.63 -1.31
C LEU A 138 6.69 8.84 -2.30
N PHE A 139 5.93 7.78 -2.60
CA PHE A 139 4.74 7.88 -3.43
C PHE A 139 3.68 8.78 -2.77
N SER A 140 3.40 8.59 -1.48
CA SER A 140 2.47 9.46 -0.75
C SER A 140 2.91 10.93 -0.82
N ASN A 141 4.20 11.22 -0.63
CA ASN A 141 4.73 12.58 -0.73
C ASN A 141 4.58 13.18 -2.15
N ALA A 142 4.97 12.42 -3.19
CA ALA A 142 4.87 12.88 -4.58
C ALA A 142 3.41 13.04 -5.02
N LEU A 143 2.54 12.09 -4.64
CA LEU A 143 1.12 12.16 -4.98
C LEU A 143 0.45 13.37 -4.32
N ALA A 144 0.79 13.70 -3.08
CA ALA A 144 0.27 14.87 -2.40
C ALA A 144 0.63 16.18 -3.13
N GLU A 145 1.84 16.24 -3.69
CA GLU A 145 2.27 17.36 -4.51
C GLU A 145 1.50 17.42 -5.84
N GLN A 146 1.32 16.28 -6.52
CA GLN A 146 0.56 16.17 -7.76
C GLN A 146 -0.94 16.50 -7.58
N MET A 147 -1.49 16.23 -6.41
CA MET A 147 -2.90 16.47 -6.07
C MET A 147 -3.11 17.80 -5.33
N ALA A 148 -2.10 18.66 -5.27
CA ALA A 148 -2.24 19.97 -4.63
C ALA A 148 -3.40 20.77 -5.25
N GLY A 149 -4.27 21.34 -4.40
CA GLY A 149 -5.46 22.06 -4.84
C GLY A 149 -6.64 21.20 -5.29
N SER A 150 -6.53 19.86 -5.27
CA SER A 150 -7.65 18.96 -5.53
C SER A 150 -8.38 18.57 -4.24
N SER A 151 -9.54 17.90 -4.39
CA SER A 151 -10.30 17.32 -3.27
C SER A 151 -9.68 16.02 -2.72
N ILE A 152 -8.53 15.58 -3.23
CA ILE A 152 -7.89 14.32 -2.85
C ILE A 152 -6.81 14.58 -1.81
N THR A 153 -6.92 13.95 -0.64
CA THR A 153 -5.83 13.85 0.32
C THR A 153 -5.27 12.45 0.38
N ASN A 154 -3.98 12.32 0.65
CA ASN A 154 -3.38 11.00 0.83
C ASN A 154 -2.36 11.00 1.97
N ASN A 155 -2.36 9.91 2.72
CA ASN A 155 -1.54 9.77 3.91
C ASN A 155 -0.97 8.35 3.99
N ALA A 156 0.11 8.18 4.71
CA ALA A 156 0.74 6.89 4.91
C ALA A 156 0.77 6.52 6.41
N LEU A 157 0.70 5.23 6.71
CA LEU A 157 0.80 4.76 8.08
C LEU A 157 1.74 3.55 8.22
N HIS A 158 2.34 3.45 9.42
CA HIS A 158 2.94 2.22 9.92
C HIS A 158 1.95 1.52 10.86
N PRO A 159 1.49 0.30 10.51
CA PRO A 159 0.51 -0.40 11.32
C PRO A 159 1.07 -0.93 12.65
N GLY A 160 2.38 -0.87 12.83
CA GLY A 160 3.08 -1.52 13.93
C GLY A 160 3.50 -2.95 13.63
N GLY A 161 4.06 -3.62 14.63
CA GLY A 161 4.22 -5.07 14.62
C GLY A 161 2.86 -5.73 14.81
N VAL A 162 2.16 -6.06 13.74
CA VAL A 162 0.81 -6.62 13.78
C VAL A 162 0.86 -8.14 13.72
N ALA A 163 0.07 -8.82 14.55
CA ALA A 163 -0.12 -10.27 14.49
C ALA A 163 -0.89 -10.64 13.21
N SER A 164 -0.22 -10.63 12.06
CA SER A 164 -0.79 -10.88 10.74
C SER A 164 -0.04 -11.98 9.98
N ASP A 165 -0.65 -12.48 8.91
CA ASP A 165 -0.09 -13.51 8.04
C ASP A 165 1.27 -13.14 7.39
N ILE A 166 1.73 -11.91 7.50
CA ILE A 166 3.02 -11.47 6.95
C ILE A 166 4.22 -12.19 7.61
N TYR A 167 4.04 -12.66 8.84
CA TYR A 167 5.05 -13.39 9.63
C TYR A 167 4.88 -14.90 9.63
N ARG A 168 3.93 -15.46 8.87
CA ARG A 168 3.62 -16.91 8.85
C ARG A 168 4.81 -17.80 8.49
N ASP A 169 5.76 -17.27 7.72
CA ASP A 169 6.95 -18.01 7.27
C ASP A 169 8.14 -17.91 8.23
N LEU A 170 7.98 -17.25 9.39
CA LEU A 170 9.01 -17.22 10.42
C LEU A 170 9.08 -18.56 11.18
N PRO A 171 10.28 -18.99 11.62
CA PRO A 171 10.42 -20.14 12.50
C PRO A 171 9.56 -19.96 13.76
N LYS A 172 8.83 -21.03 14.16
CA LYS A 172 7.91 -21.00 15.32
C LYS A 172 8.46 -20.36 16.58
N PRO A 173 9.72 -20.65 17.04
CA PRO A 173 10.27 -20.02 18.24
C PRO A 173 10.49 -18.51 18.06
N VAL A 174 10.92 -18.07 16.88
CA VAL A 174 11.09 -16.64 16.57
C VAL A 174 9.75 -15.91 16.55
N TYR A 175 8.73 -16.50 15.92
CA TYR A 175 7.38 -15.97 15.91
C TYR A 175 6.77 -15.93 17.33
N GLY A 176 7.02 -16.95 18.17
CA GLY A 176 6.57 -17.01 19.55
C GLY A 176 7.07 -15.83 20.41
N VAL A 177 8.37 -15.51 20.30
CA VAL A 177 8.98 -14.35 20.99
C VAL A 177 8.45 -13.03 20.41
N MET A 178 8.38 -12.92 19.08
CA MET A 178 7.85 -11.71 18.44
C MET A 178 6.38 -11.44 18.80
N LYS A 179 5.57 -12.48 18.96
CA LYS A 179 4.15 -12.36 19.29
C LYS A 179 3.89 -11.58 20.59
N LEU A 180 4.82 -11.60 21.54
CA LEU A 180 4.71 -10.85 22.80
C LEU A 180 4.76 -9.32 22.60
N GLY A 181 5.37 -8.86 21.51
CA GLY A 181 5.44 -7.43 21.14
C GLY A 181 4.49 -7.03 20.01
N LEU A 182 3.68 -7.96 19.48
CA LEU A 182 2.74 -7.65 18.41
C LEU A 182 1.44 -7.04 18.96
N VAL A 183 0.96 -6.02 18.27
CA VAL A 183 -0.35 -5.42 18.60
C VAL A 183 -1.49 -6.17 17.92
N PRO A 184 -2.68 -6.19 18.55
CA PRO A 184 -3.89 -6.70 17.91
C PRO A 184 -4.17 -5.98 16.58
N THR A 185 -4.72 -6.70 15.61
CA THR A 185 -5.09 -6.13 14.30
C THR A 185 -6.10 -4.98 14.41
N SER A 186 -6.88 -4.92 15.49
CA SER A 186 -7.84 -3.85 15.76
C SER A 186 -7.20 -2.48 15.97
N VAL A 187 -5.96 -2.41 16.47
CA VAL A 187 -5.25 -1.13 16.69
C VAL A 187 -4.98 -0.40 15.39
N PRO A 188 -4.22 -0.98 14.43
CA PRO A 188 -4.03 -0.31 13.15
C PRO A 188 -5.33 -0.20 12.34
N ALA A 189 -6.27 -1.14 12.45
CA ALA A 189 -7.56 -1.03 11.78
C ALA A 189 -8.34 0.22 12.21
N LYS A 190 -8.37 0.54 13.51
CA LYS A 190 -8.99 1.76 14.03
C LYS A 190 -8.34 3.01 13.44
N LEU A 191 -6.99 3.07 13.40
CA LEU A 191 -6.27 4.20 12.80
C LEU A 191 -6.55 4.33 11.30
N ILE A 192 -6.56 3.20 10.56
CA ILE A 192 -6.92 3.20 9.13
C ILE A 192 -8.33 3.75 8.92
N CYS A 193 -9.31 3.32 9.72
CA CYS A 193 -10.67 3.83 9.65
C CYS A 193 -10.72 5.34 9.94
N GLN A 194 -10.02 5.82 10.98
CA GLN A 194 -9.93 7.25 11.29
C GLN A 194 -9.34 8.04 10.12
N MET A 195 -8.23 7.56 9.53
CA MET A 195 -7.61 8.20 8.35
C MET A 195 -8.53 8.19 7.13
N ALA A 196 -9.34 7.14 6.96
CA ALA A 196 -10.21 6.95 5.83
C ALA A 196 -11.48 7.82 5.91
N ILE A 197 -12.10 7.95 7.10
CA ILE A 197 -13.42 8.56 7.24
C ILE A 197 -13.55 9.54 8.43
N GLY A 198 -12.54 9.68 9.30
CA GLY A 198 -12.60 10.60 10.45
C GLY A 198 -12.49 12.06 10.02
N ASP A 199 -13.26 12.95 10.63
CA ASP A 199 -13.29 14.38 10.29
C ASP A 199 -11.95 15.07 10.57
N GLU A 200 -11.22 14.60 11.57
CA GLU A 200 -9.89 15.10 11.94
C GLU A 200 -8.83 14.86 10.84
N TRP A 201 -9.13 14.00 9.87
CA TRP A 201 -8.27 13.69 8.73
C TRP A 201 -8.69 14.36 7.43
N ALA A 202 -9.79 15.12 7.43
CA ALA A 202 -10.37 15.70 6.22
C ALA A 202 -9.36 16.54 5.41
N ASN A 203 -8.55 17.34 6.10
CA ASN A 203 -7.60 18.27 5.48
C ASN A 203 -6.13 17.87 5.69
N ARG A 204 -5.85 16.68 6.23
CA ARG A 204 -4.47 16.20 6.45
C ARG A 204 -3.96 15.51 5.20
N ASN A 205 -2.78 15.93 4.73
CA ASN A 205 -2.20 15.43 3.48
C ASN A 205 -0.69 15.23 3.63
N ALA A 206 -0.12 14.21 2.98
CA ALA A 206 1.29 13.82 3.02
C ALA A 206 1.82 13.47 4.44
N GLU A 207 0.92 13.12 5.36
CA GLU A 207 1.34 12.73 6.69
C GLU A 207 1.74 11.26 6.76
N TYR A 208 2.69 10.99 7.64
CA TYR A 208 3.05 9.65 8.04
C TYR A 208 2.82 9.49 9.52
N VAL A 209 2.01 8.52 9.88
CA VAL A 209 1.69 8.21 11.27
C VAL A 209 1.98 6.76 11.62
N SER A 210 2.20 6.50 12.89
CA SER A 210 2.38 5.15 13.41
C SER A 210 1.31 4.83 14.45
N ALA A 211 0.82 3.61 14.43
CA ALA A 211 -0.27 3.19 15.33
C ALA A 211 0.14 3.23 16.83
N HIS A 212 1.43 3.08 17.14
CA HIS A 212 1.92 3.06 18.54
C HIS A 212 3.42 3.36 18.68
N MET A 213 4.03 3.97 17.65
CA MET A 213 5.41 4.42 17.69
C MET A 213 5.48 5.90 17.28
N PRO A 214 6.57 6.61 17.57
CA PRO A 214 6.75 7.96 17.04
C PRO A 214 6.71 8.00 15.51
N ASN A 215 6.17 9.07 14.95
CA ASN A 215 5.99 9.27 13.50
C ASN A 215 7.30 9.65 12.78
N TRP A 216 8.40 8.97 13.08
CA TRP A 216 9.70 9.30 12.53
C TRP A 216 9.85 8.83 11.09
N LYS A 217 10.17 9.78 10.20
CA LYS A 217 10.56 9.51 8.81
C LYS A 217 12.07 9.46 8.69
N SER A 218 12.61 8.48 7.95
CA SER A 218 14.02 8.43 7.59
C SER A 218 14.41 9.63 6.72
N PRO A 219 15.70 9.98 6.63
CA PRO A 219 16.17 11.05 5.72
C PRO A 219 15.72 10.82 4.27
N HIS A 220 15.79 9.57 3.77
CA HIS A 220 15.29 9.23 2.44
C HIS A 220 13.78 9.49 2.28
N ALA A 221 12.97 9.16 3.30
CA ALA A 221 11.52 9.37 3.25
C ALA A 221 11.12 10.86 3.30
N LYS A 222 12.03 11.75 3.72
CA LYS A 222 11.84 13.21 3.72
C LYS A 222 12.33 13.87 2.43
N ASN A 223 13.03 13.13 1.57
CA ASN A 223 13.63 13.68 0.36
C ASN A 223 12.59 13.82 -0.76
N GLN A 224 12.13 15.06 -0.98
CA GLN A 224 11.10 15.37 -1.97
C GLN A 224 11.60 15.18 -3.42
N GLN A 225 12.89 15.45 -3.69
CA GLN A 225 13.46 15.19 -5.01
C GLN A 225 13.44 13.70 -5.34
N LEU A 226 13.84 12.84 -4.38
CA LEU A 226 13.77 11.38 -4.54
C LEU A 226 12.32 10.89 -4.75
N ALA A 227 11.35 11.55 -4.11
CA ALA A 227 9.93 11.24 -4.29
C ALA A 227 9.47 11.52 -5.74
N ARG A 228 9.83 12.69 -6.28
CA ARG A 228 9.53 13.06 -7.69
C ARG A 228 10.21 12.13 -8.69
N GLU A 229 11.48 11.81 -8.46
CA GLU A 229 12.25 10.90 -9.32
C GLU A 229 11.65 9.49 -9.35
N LEU A 230 11.30 8.94 -8.18
CA LEU A 230 10.64 7.64 -8.09
C LEU A 230 9.27 7.66 -8.77
N TYR A 231 8.49 8.73 -8.58
CA TYR A 231 7.18 8.86 -9.23
C TYR A 231 7.34 8.84 -10.77
N ALA A 232 8.24 9.65 -11.32
CA ALA A 232 8.49 9.69 -12.76
C ALA A 232 8.96 8.33 -13.32
N GLN A 233 9.91 7.68 -12.63
CA GLN A 233 10.35 6.33 -12.99
C GLN A 233 9.19 5.32 -12.96
N SER A 234 8.34 5.40 -11.94
CA SER A 234 7.20 4.48 -11.80
C SER A 234 6.16 4.70 -12.90
N MET A 235 5.90 5.95 -13.31
CA MET A 235 5.05 6.25 -14.48
C MET A 235 5.58 5.56 -15.74
N THR A 236 6.89 5.64 -16.01
CA THR A 236 7.51 4.94 -17.14
C THR A 236 7.38 3.42 -17.02
N LEU A 237 7.55 2.84 -15.81
CA LEU A 237 7.46 1.39 -15.61
C LEU A 237 6.03 0.84 -15.83
N VAL A 238 5.01 1.65 -15.63
CA VAL A 238 3.59 1.24 -15.78
C VAL A 238 2.91 1.82 -17.01
N GLU A 239 3.59 2.62 -17.83
CA GLU A 239 3.04 3.40 -18.95
C GLU A 239 2.09 2.58 -19.85
N LYS A 240 2.48 1.37 -20.22
CA LYS A 240 1.67 0.48 -21.08
C LYS A 240 0.40 -0.08 -20.44
N PHE A 241 0.18 0.18 -19.13
CA PHE A 241 -0.99 -0.27 -18.39
C PHE A 241 -1.91 0.89 -17.95
N LEU A 242 -1.51 2.13 -18.21
CA LEU A 242 -2.33 3.31 -17.99
C LEU A 242 -3.33 3.49 -19.12
#